data_a83e011e07de162fc309a3a5ee3b3f91
#
_entry.id   a83e011e07de162fc309a3a5ee3b3f91
#
_cell.length_a   1.000
_cell.length_b   1.000
_cell.length_c   1.000
_cell.angle_alpha   90.00
_cell.angle_beta   90.00
_cell.angle_gamma   90.00
#
_symmetry.space_group_name_H-M   'P 1'
#
loop_
_entity.id
_entity.type
_entity.pdbx_description
1 polymer ?
#
loop_
_entity_poly.entity_id
_entity_poly.type
_entity_poly.pdbx_seq_one_letter_code
_entity_poly.pdbx_strand_id
1 'polypeptide(L)'
;KCFGINLARLDIRQESSRHAQLMNEIIKRKFNKNYNQLTEDKKVALLKSLILSKKNIINKFNFKNKENKEVWSTFQALAEEPAECLGAYVISMTTSASDILSISFLQKEAKIKEKLRVVPLFETLDDLINAKSIMENLFSKAWYRKLIKNKQEVMIGYSDSSKDAGKICASWHQYKAQEQIVKLAKKYGIQVVFFHGRGGSAGRGGGPIQATLRSQPPNSVNGKIRITDQG
;
A
#
# COMPACT_ATOMS: atom_id res chain seq x y z
N LYS A 1 -2.57 -19.94 -25.36
CA LYS A 1 -2.97 -18.58 -25.80
C LYS A 1 -3.95 -17.91 -24.82
N CYS A 2 -4.72 -18.66 -24.01
CA CYS A 2 -5.72 -18.06 -23.08
C CYS A 2 -5.10 -17.33 -21.90
N PHE A 3 -3.93 -17.74 -21.43
CA PHE A 3 -3.28 -17.18 -20.24
C PHE A 3 -1.94 -16.47 -20.55
N GLY A 4 -1.50 -16.43 -21.80
CA GLY A 4 -0.17 -15.97 -22.16
C GLY A 4 0.94 -16.82 -21.54
N ILE A 5 2.11 -16.21 -21.30
CA ILE A 5 3.23 -16.86 -20.60
C ILE A 5 3.03 -16.77 -19.07
N ASN A 6 2.20 -15.82 -18.61
CA ASN A 6 2.00 -15.52 -17.18
C ASN A 6 0.69 -16.11 -16.69
N LEU A 7 0.78 -17.11 -15.83
CA LEU A 7 -0.39 -17.78 -15.26
C LEU A 7 -1.18 -16.87 -14.31
N ALA A 8 -0.49 -16.01 -13.55
CA ALA A 8 -1.08 -15.09 -12.58
C ALA A 8 -0.20 -13.84 -12.42
N ARG A 9 -0.84 -12.71 -12.05
CA ARG A 9 -0.11 -11.49 -11.70
C ARG A 9 0.48 -11.62 -10.32
N LEU A 10 1.75 -11.26 -10.18
CA LEU A 10 2.48 -11.30 -8.92
C LEU A 10 2.31 -9.97 -8.15
N ASP A 11 1.86 -10.05 -6.91
CA ASP A 11 1.94 -8.92 -5.98
C ASP A 11 3.31 -8.87 -5.31
N ILE A 12 3.85 -7.67 -5.19
CA ILE A 12 5.09 -7.42 -4.46
C ILE A 12 4.72 -6.96 -3.06
N ARG A 13 5.36 -7.49 -2.03
CA ARG A 13 5.17 -7.06 -0.65
C ARG A 13 6.48 -6.70 0.00
N GLN A 14 6.53 -5.55 0.68
CA GLN A 14 7.69 -5.09 1.42
C GLN A 14 7.26 -4.22 2.60
N GLU A 15 8.07 -4.22 3.65
CA GLU A 15 7.84 -3.46 4.88
C GLU A 15 8.15 -1.97 4.72
N SER A 16 7.33 -1.10 5.35
CA SER A 16 7.44 0.37 5.29
C SER A 16 8.78 0.89 5.82
N SER A 17 9.33 0.28 6.87
CA SER A 17 10.61 0.68 7.49
C SER A 17 11.78 0.61 6.50
N ARG A 18 11.80 -0.40 5.63
CA ARG A 18 12.84 -0.56 4.59
C ARG A 18 12.76 0.56 3.55
N HIS A 19 11.55 0.98 3.19
CA HIS A 19 11.37 2.13 2.29
C HIS A 19 11.80 3.43 2.97
N ALA A 20 11.48 3.63 4.25
CA ALA A 20 11.88 4.80 5.01
C ALA A 20 13.41 4.94 5.11
N GLN A 21 14.13 3.83 5.29
CA GLN A 21 15.59 3.81 5.28
C GLN A 21 16.16 4.22 3.93
N LEU A 22 15.63 3.65 2.85
CA LEU A 22 16.02 4.00 1.48
C LEU A 22 15.74 5.49 1.21
N MET A 23 14.55 5.97 1.57
CA MET A 23 14.18 7.40 1.42
C MET A 23 15.12 8.30 2.19
N ASN A 24 15.51 7.92 3.42
CA ASN A 24 16.46 8.71 4.21
C ASN A 24 17.82 8.81 3.52
N GLU A 25 18.35 7.73 2.94
CA GLU A 25 19.61 7.77 2.20
C GLU A 25 19.49 8.67 0.95
N ILE A 26 18.41 8.54 0.19
CA ILE A 26 18.17 9.36 -1.02
C ILE A 26 18.10 10.86 -0.66
N ILE A 27 17.29 11.21 0.33
CA ILE A 27 17.04 12.61 0.72
C ILE A 27 18.30 13.22 1.36
N LYS A 28 19.02 12.44 2.17
CA LYS A 28 20.30 12.87 2.76
C LYS A 28 21.33 13.20 1.68
N ARG A 29 21.49 12.34 0.67
CA ARG A 29 22.45 12.54 -0.44
C ARG A 29 22.08 13.71 -1.35
N LYS A 30 20.77 13.88 -1.62
CA LYS A 30 20.31 14.88 -2.60
C LYS A 30 20.14 16.26 -1.99
N PHE A 31 19.66 16.35 -0.76
CA PHE A 31 19.24 17.60 -0.13
C PHE A 31 19.95 17.89 1.20
N ASN A 32 20.86 17.02 1.63
CA ASN A 32 21.53 17.08 2.94
C ASN A 32 20.56 17.22 4.12
N LYS A 33 19.40 16.50 4.06
CA LYS A 33 18.37 16.50 5.08
C LYS A 33 18.14 15.09 5.59
N ASN A 34 17.79 14.95 6.88
CA ASN A 34 17.39 13.68 7.48
C ASN A 34 15.88 13.49 7.26
N TYR A 35 15.49 12.55 6.39
CA TYR A 35 14.10 12.26 6.09
C TYR A 35 13.31 11.78 7.32
N ASN A 36 13.94 10.95 8.16
CA ASN A 36 13.28 10.37 9.34
C ASN A 36 12.95 11.43 10.41
N GLN A 37 13.66 12.56 10.43
CA GLN A 37 13.41 13.66 11.36
C GLN A 37 12.38 14.68 10.86
N LEU A 38 11.90 14.53 9.62
CA LEU A 38 10.86 15.41 9.10
C LEU A 38 9.51 15.04 9.72
N THR A 39 8.70 16.05 10.01
CA THR A 39 7.28 15.85 10.35
C THR A 39 6.53 15.24 9.16
N GLU A 40 5.42 14.56 9.43
CA GLU A 40 4.64 13.88 8.38
C GLU A 40 4.20 14.86 7.28
N ASP A 41 3.76 16.06 7.64
CA ASP A 41 3.37 17.08 6.66
C ASP A 41 4.54 17.51 5.76
N LYS A 42 5.74 17.63 6.32
CA LYS A 42 6.96 17.93 5.55
C LYS A 42 7.34 16.78 4.63
N LYS A 43 7.21 15.52 5.08
CA LYS A 43 7.42 14.34 4.23
C LYS A 43 6.44 14.31 3.08
N VAL A 44 5.15 14.49 3.35
CA VAL A 44 4.09 14.52 2.33
C VAL A 44 4.31 15.65 1.32
N ALA A 45 4.66 16.86 1.77
CA ALA A 45 4.94 17.99 0.90
C ALA A 45 6.17 17.75 0.01
N LEU A 46 7.24 17.20 0.59
CA LEU A 46 8.45 16.82 -0.15
C LEU A 46 8.14 15.75 -1.20
N LEU A 47 7.49 14.66 -0.81
CA LEU A 47 7.14 13.58 -1.72
C LEU A 47 6.20 14.04 -2.83
N LYS A 48 5.22 14.90 -2.53
CA LYS A 48 4.39 15.55 -3.56
C LYS A 48 5.26 16.25 -4.60
N SER A 49 6.19 17.10 -4.17
CA SER A 49 7.07 17.85 -5.09
C SER A 49 7.90 16.93 -5.95
N LEU A 50 8.44 15.85 -5.38
CA LEU A 50 9.25 14.86 -6.06
C LEU A 50 8.47 14.00 -7.05
N ILE A 51 7.27 13.56 -6.68
CA ILE A 51 6.37 12.77 -7.55
C ILE A 51 5.93 13.58 -8.76
N LEU A 52 5.58 14.85 -8.56
CA LEU A 52 5.09 15.72 -9.63
C LEU A 52 6.21 16.32 -10.50
N SER A 53 7.44 16.29 -10.02
CA SER A 53 8.61 16.77 -10.78
C SER A 53 8.88 15.86 -11.97
N LYS A 54 9.23 16.44 -13.11
CA LYS A 54 9.73 15.70 -14.29
C LYS A 54 11.18 15.23 -14.11
N LYS A 55 11.92 15.76 -13.13
CA LYS A 55 13.32 15.40 -12.89
C LYS A 55 13.43 14.13 -12.07
N ASN A 56 14.32 13.23 -12.48
CA ASN A 56 14.74 12.09 -11.68
C ASN A 56 15.92 12.48 -10.80
N ILE A 57 15.92 12.06 -9.55
CA ILE A 57 16.96 12.42 -8.58
C ILE A 57 17.88 11.25 -8.20
N ILE A 58 17.46 10.01 -8.45
CA ILE A 58 18.21 8.79 -8.09
C ILE A 58 19.21 8.38 -9.20
N ASN A 59 19.29 9.12 -10.29
CA ASN A 59 20.18 8.79 -11.40
C ASN A 59 21.61 8.50 -10.91
N LYS A 60 22.10 7.27 -11.16
CA LYS A 60 23.46 6.80 -10.84
C LYS A 60 23.80 6.74 -9.34
N PHE A 61 22.80 6.62 -8.44
CA PHE A 61 23.11 6.39 -7.04
C PHE A 61 23.68 4.96 -6.84
N ASN A 62 24.87 4.87 -6.32
CA ASN A 62 25.39 3.63 -5.77
C ASN A 62 25.07 3.60 -4.27
N PHE A 63 24.07 2.80 -3.87
CA PHE A 63 23.66 2.66 -2.48
C PHE A 63 24.73 1.88 -1.71
N LYS A 64 25.21 2.45 -0.59
CA LYS A 64 26.24 1.83 0.26
C LYS A 64 25.63 0.77 1.18
N ASN A 65 24.42 1.00 1.67
CA ASN A 65 23.72 0.05 2.51
C ASN A 65 23.17 -1.09 1.64
N LYS A 66 23.47 -2.34 2.05
CA LYS A 66 23.04 -3.56 1.32
C LYS A 66 21.53 -3.67 1.21
N GLU A 67 20.80 -3.35 2.28
CA GLU A 67 19.34 -3.40 2.31
C GLU A 67 18.72 -2.34 1.39
N ASN A 68 19.25 -1.10 1.41
CA ASN A 68 18.79 -0.04 0.51
C ASN A 68 19.06 -0.38 -0.95
N LYS A 69 20.22 -1.03 -1.23
CA LYS A 69 20.53 -1.51 -2.56
C LYS A 69 19.55 -2.59 -3.01
N GLU A 70 19.21 -3.53 -2.13
CA GLU A 70 18.23 -4.60 -2.40
C GLU A 70 16.85 -4.02 -2.71
N VAL A 71 16.34 -3.12 -1.84
CA VAL A 71 15.05 -2.46 -2.06
C VAL A 71 15.04 -1.71 -3.40
N TRP A 72 16.11 -0.95 -3.71
CA TRP A 72 16.19 -0.24 -4.98
C TRP A 72 16.27 -1.19 -6.18
N SER A 73 17.03 -2.28 -6.08
CA SER A 73 17.12 -3.31 -7.13
C SER A 73 15.78 -3.95 -7.43
N THR A 74 14.92 -4.11 -6.41
CA THR A 74 13.53 -4.57 -6.60
C THR A 74 12.76 -3.63 -7.53
N PHE A 75 12.84 -2.31 -7.31
CA PHE A 75 12.18 -1.35 -8.20
C PHE A 75 12.77 -1.34 -9.63
N GLN A 76 14.08 -1.56 -9.76
CA GLN A 76 14.72 -1.68 -11.07
C GLN A 76 14.22 -2.94 -11.82
N ALA A 77 14.18 -4.08 -11.14
CA ALA A 77 13.65 -5.31 -11.72
C ALA A 77 12.18 -5.16 -12.16
N LEU A 78 11.35 -4.52 -11.32
CA LEU A 78 9.95 -4.24 -11.66
C LEU A 78 9.80 -3.34 -12.91
N ALA A 79 10.79 -2.51 -13.22
CA ALA A 79 10.76 -1.66 -14.41
C ALA A 79 11.09 -2.43 -15.70
N GLU A 80 11.75 -3.60 -15.58
CA GLU A 80 12.13 -4.48 -16.68
C GLU A 80 11.05 -5.53 -16.98
N GLU A 81 10.20 -5.87 -15.99
CA GLU A 81 9.17 -6.87 -16.14
C GLU A 81 7.96 -6.38 -16.94
N PRO A 82 7.33 -7.26 -17.73
CA PRO A 82 6.08 -6.94 -18.42
C PRO A 82 4.96 -6.58 -17.41
N ALA A 83 4.21 -5.53 -17.73
CA ALA A 83 3.17 -5.03 -16.82
C ALA A 83 2.06 -6.05 -16.54
N GLU A 84 1.80 -6.96 -17.49
CA GLU A 84 0.85 -8.05 -17.33
C GLU A 84 1.25 -9.07 -16.27
N CYS A 85 2.54 -9.17 -15.94
CA CYS A 85 3.05 -10.06 -14.88
C CYS A 85 2.85 -9.47 -13.48
N LEU A 86 2.64 -8.15 -13.39
CA LEU A 86 2.66 -7.41 -12.15
C LEU A 86 1.25 -7.07 -11.67
N GLY A 87 1.01 -7.27 -10.37
CA GLY A 87 -0.25 -6.98 -9.70
C GLY A 87 -0.23 -5.66 -8.94
N ALA A 88 -0.02 -5.72 -7.64
CA ALA A 88 0.03 -4.59 -6.74
C ALA A 88 1.36 -4.56 -5.98
N TYR A 89 1.69 -3.38 -5.45
CA TYR A 89 2.76 -3.21 -4.47
C TYR A 89 2.13 -3.02 -3.08
N VAL A 90 2.21 -4.03 -2.25
CA VAL A 90 1.65 -4.06 -0.90
C VAL A 90 2.71 -3.57 0.08
N ILE A 91 2.33 -2.64 0.96
CA ILE A 91 3.20 -2.11 2.01
C ILE A 91 2.73 -2.67 3.34
N SER A 92 3.50 -3.58 3.93
CA SER A 92 3.24 -4.03 5.30
C SER A 92 3.69 -2.99 6.33
N MET A 93 3.10 -3.03 7.52
CA MET A 93 3.37 -2.08 8.61
C MET A 93 3.22 -0.61 8.15
N THR A 94 2.13 -0.31 7.46
CA THR A 94 1.83 1.06 7.01
C THR A 94 1.35 1.91 8.17
N THR A 95 2.12 2.89 8.57
CA THR A 95 1.82 3.78 9.71
C THR A 95 1.57 5.24 9.30
N SER A 96 1.86 5.60 8.05
CA SER A 96 1.79 6.99 7.60
C SER A 96 1.41 7.14 6.12
N ALA A 97 0.92 8.31 5.76
CA ALA A 97 0.66 8.67 4.35
C ALA A 97 1.95 8.72 3.52
N SER A 98 3.05 9.11 4.14
CA SER A 98 4.36 9.18 3.49
C SER A 98 4.89 7.79 3.11
N ASP A 99 4.51 6.71 3.79
CA ASP A 99 4.87 5.35 3.40
C ASP A 99 4.30 5.02 2.02
N ILE A 100 3.02 5.34 1.82
CA ILE A 100 2.32 5.11 0.54
C ILE A 100 2.92 5.97 -0.59
N LEU A 101 3.20 7.23 -0.29
CA LEU A 101 3.77 8.17 -1.27
C LEU A 101 5.22 7.82 -1.64
N SER A 102 5.99 7.24 -0.71
CA SER A 102 7.36 6.79 -0.98
C SER A 102 7.41 5.76 -2.10
N ILE A 103 6.46 4.82 -2.14
CA ILE A 103 6.38 3.84 -3.23
C ILE A 103 6.05 4.51 -4.57
N SER A 104 5.10 5.46 -4.56
CA SER A 104 4.76 6.20 -5.78
C SER A 104 5.96 6.97 -6.34
N PHE A 105 6.78 7.53 -5.44
CA PHE A 105 8.04 8.19 -5.79
C PHE A 105 9.07 7.19 -6.33
N LEU A 106 9.31 6.07 -5.65
CA LEU A 106 10.29 5.07 -6.07
C LEU A 106 9.93 4.43 -7.43
N GLN A 107 8.64 4.14 -7.67
CA GLN A 107 8.17 3.68 -8.97
C GLN A 107 8.44 4.70 -10.09
N LYS A 108 8.25 5.99 -9.80
CA LYS A 108 8.55 7.07 -10.75
C LYS A 108 10.05 7.13 -11.06
N GLU A 109 10.89 7.07 -10.02
CA GLU A 109 12.36 7.15 -10.17
C GLU A 109 12.91 5.92 -10.93
N ALA A 110 12.37 4.75 -10.70
CA ALA A 110 12.71 3.52 -11.43
C ALA A 110 12.15 3.50 -12.86
N LYS A 111 11.35 4.50 -13.25
CA LYS A 111 10.75 4.63 -14.59
C LYS A 111 9.82 3.48 -14.94
N ILE A 112 9.12 2.91 -13.96
CA ILE A 112 8.11 1.88 -14.21
C ILE A 112 7.03 2.47 -15.11
N LYS A 113 6.86 1.88 -16.31
CA LYS A 113 5.95 2.38 -17.35
C LYS A 113 4.50 2.35 -16.88
N GLU A 114 4.04 1.18 -16.46
CA GLU A 114 2.73 0.97 -15.86
C GLU A 114 2.87 0.81 -14.36
N LYS A 115 2.62 1.88 -13.61
CA LYS A 115 2.78 1.89 -12.17
C LYS A 115 1.85 0.88 -11.51
N LEU A 116 2.41 0.08 -10.62
CA LEU A 116 1.64 -0.84 -9.78
C LEU A 116 0.74 -0.03 -8.84
N ARG A 117 -0.42 -0.59 -8.53
CA ARG A 117 -1.28 -0.06 -7.46
C ARG A 117 -0.53 -0.16 -6.14
N VAL A 118 -0.49 0.93 -5.41
CA VAL A 118 0.12 0.97 -4.07
C VAL A 118 -0.96 0.65 -3.05
N VAL A 119 -0.76 -0.43 -2.31
CA VAL A 119 -1.75 -0.99 -1.40
C VAL A 119 -1.20 -0.94 0.03
N PRO A 120 -1.66 -0.01 0.87
CA PRO A 120 -1.32 -0.04 2.29
C PRO A 120 -1.97 -1.27 2.94
N LEU A 121 -1.20 -1.95 3.78
CA LEU A 121 -1.69 -3.02 4.65
C LEU A 121 -1.75 -2.50 6.08
N PHE A 122 -2.95 -2.56 6.66
CA PHE A 122 -3.21 -2.27 8.06
C PHE A 122 -3.41 -3.60 8.79
N GLU A 123 -2.45 -3.98 9.63
CA GLU A 123 -2.38 -5.34 10.18
C GLU A 123 -2.31 -5.41 11.70
N THR A 124 -1.82 -4.39 12.39
CA THR A 124 -1.86 -4.28 13.85
C THR A 124 -3.13 -3.56 14.31
N LEU A 125 -3.42 -3.62 15.62
CA LEU A 125 -4.54 -2.87 16.20
C LEU A 125 -4.36 -1.36 15.98
N ASP A 126 -3.17 -0.85 16.24
CA ASP A 126 -2.85 0.58 16.05
C ASP A 126 -2.98 1.01 14.59
N ASP A 127 -2.53 0.17 13.64
CA ASP A 127 -2.72 0.46 12.21
C ASP A 127 -4.20 0.59 11.86
N LEU A 128 -5.05 -0.32 12.34
CA LEU A 128 -6.49 -0.31 12.09
C LEU A 128 -7.18 0.92 12.69
N ILE A 129 -6.78 1.33 13.89
CA ILE A 129 -7.28 2.54 14.55
C ILE A 129 -6.89 3.78 13.74
N ASN A 130 -5.66 3.85 13.26
CA ASN A 130 -5.10 4.99 12.55
C ASN A 130 -5.43 5.00 11.04
N ALA A 131 -5.92 3.90 10.48
CA ALA A 131 -6.16 3.74 9.03
C ALA A 131 -7.00 4.88 8.43
N LYS A 132 -8.06 5.31 9.14
CA LYS A 132 -8.90 6.44 8.71
C LYS A 132 -8.09 7.72 8.55
N SER A 133 -7.30 8.10 9.55
CA SER A 133 -6.54 9.36 9.54
C SER A 133 -5.47 9.37 8.46
N ILE A 134 -4.79 8.24 8.26
CA ILE A 134 -3.79 8.05 7.20
C ILE A 134 -4.43 8.22 5.83
N MET A 135 -5.56 7.55 5.59
CA MET A 135 -6.25 7.63 4.31
C MET A 135 -6.90 9.01 4.09
N GLU A 136 -7.41 9.67 5.13
CA GLU A 136 -7.95 11.02 5.04
C GLU A 136 -6.88 12.05 4.67
N ASN A 137 -5.69 11.92 5.24
CA ASN A 137 -4.53 12.73 4.85
C ASN A 137 -4.27 12.67 3.34
N LEU A 138 -4.42 11.51 2.72
CA LEU A 138 -4.23 11.33 1.27
C LEU A 138 -5.46 11.74 0.46
N PHE A 139 -6.64 11.24 0.83
CA PHE A 139 -7.87 11.43 0.07
C PHE A 139 -8.34 12.89 0.01
N SER A 140 -8.04 13.68 1.03
CA SER A 140 -8.32 15.13 1.03
C SER A 140 -7.55 15.88 -0.06
N LYS A 141 -6.45 15.35 -0.57
CA LYS A 141 -5.57 16.01 -1.53
C LYS A 141 -5.98 15.73 -2.98
N ALA A 142 -6.44 16.73 -3.71
CA ALA A 142 -6.87 16.60 -5.11
C ALA A 142 -5.79 15.99 -6.02
N TRP A 143 -4.52 16.36 -5.83
CA TRP A 143 -3.42 15.80 -6.62
C TRP A 143 -3.23 14.29 -6.39
N TYR A 144 -3.47 13.80 -5.16
CA TYR A 144 -3.39 12.36 -4.85
C TYR A 144 -4.54 11.61 -5.53
N ARG A 145 -5.77 12.13 -5.42
CA ARG A 145 -6.92 11.53 -6.11
C ARG A 145 -6.70 11.41 -7.63
N LYS A 146 -6.09 12.43 -8.23
CA LYS A 146 -5.68 12.38 -9.66
C LYS A 146 -4.61 11.33 -9.90
N LEU A 147 -3.61 11.22 -9.02
CA LEU A 147 -2.53 10.23 -9.11
C LEU A 147 -3.08 8.80 -9.12
N ILE A 148 -4.02 8.48 -8.24
CA ILE A 148 -4.64 7.15 -8.13
C ILE A 148 -5.84 6.95 -9.07
N LYS A 149 -6.17 7.92 -9.91
CA LYS A 149 -7.35 7.90 -10.80
C LYS A 149 -8.65 7.60 -10.05
N ASN A 150 -8.81 8.16 -8.85
CA ASN A 150 -9.92 7.94 -7.92
C ASN A 150 -10.18 6.46 -7.56
N LYS A 151 -9.15 5.62 -7.58
CA LYS A 151 -9.24 4.20 -7.19
C LYS A 151 -8.14 3.86 -6.20
N GLN A 152 -8.53 3.33 -5.05
CA GLN A 152 -7.59 2.91 -4.01
C GLN A 152 -7.89 1.48 -3.59
N GLU A 153 -6.86 0.66 -3.50
CA GLU A 153 -6.92 -0.65 -2.87
C GLU A 153 -6.29 -0.56 -1.48
N VAL A 154 -6.92 -1.18 -0.49
CA VAL A 154 -6.46 -1.20 0.91
C VAL A 154 -6.50 -2.63 1.40
N MET A 155 -5.40 -3.12 1.95
CA MET A 155 -5.33 -4.46 2.52
C MET A 155 -5.60 -4.43 4.02
N ILE A 156 -6.42 -5.36 4.49
CA ILE A 156 -6.74 -5.57 5.90
C ILE A 156 -6.09 -6.86 6.35
N GLY A 157 -5.22 -6.77 7.37
CA GLY A 157 -4.60 -7.93 8.02
C GLY A 157 -5.50 -8.54 9.10
N TYR A 158 -5.41 -9.86 9.26
CA TYR A 158 -6.25 -10.61 10.19
C TYR A 158 -5.45 -11.30 11.28
N SER A 159 -4.30 -11.89 10.95
CA SER A 159 -3.53 -12.70 11.89
C SER A 159 -2.86 -11.86 12.96
N ASP A 160 -2.20 -10.78 12.58
CA ASP A 160 -1.39 -9.99 13.51
C ASP A 160 -2.26 -9.14 14.44
N SER A 161 -3.36 -8.55 13.94
CA SER A 161 -4.34 -7.89 14.80
C SER A 161 -4.99 -8.83 15.81
N SER A 162 -5.21 -10.10 15.43
CA SER A 162 -5.80 -11.10 16.34
C SER A 162 -4.82 -11.56 17.42
N LYS A 163 -3.51 -11.61 17.13
CA LYS A 163 -2.46 -11.89 18.11
C LYS A 163 -2.27 -10.74 19.08
N ASP A 164 -2.38 -9.50 18.58
CA ASP A 164 -2.17 -8.28 19.33
C ASP A 164 -3.31 -7.97 20.31
N ALA A 165 -4.57 -8.06 19.87
CA ALA A 165 -5.73 -7.58 20.61
C ALA A 165 -6.78 -8.66 20.94
N GLY A 166 -6.55 -9.89 20.55
CA GLY A 166 -7.54 -10.96 20.62
C GLY A 166 -8.60 -10.88 19.51
N LYS A 167 -9.24 -12.01 19.23
CA LYS A 167 -10.08 -12.19 18.02
C LYS A 167 -11.28 -11.23 17.96
N ILE A 168 -11.96 -10.99 19.07
CA ILE A 168 -13.18 -10.15 19.09
C ILE A 168 -12.81 -8.68 18.85
N CYS A 169 -11.83 -8.17 19.58
CA CYS A 169 -11.35 -6.80 19.44
C CYS A 169 -10.79 -6.55 18.03
N ALA A 170 -9.96 -7.45 17.53
CA ALA A 170 -9.42 -7.36 16.17
C ALA A 170 -10.53 -7.32 15.11
N SER A 171 -11.51 -8.22 15.20
CA SER A 171 -12.64 -8.27 14.25
C SER A 171 -13.47 -6.97 14.27
N TRP A 172 -13.65 -6.40 15.44
CA TRP A 172 -14.34 -5.11 15.59
C TRP A 172 -13.57 -3.97 14.92
N HIS A 173 -12.26 -3.87 15.16
CA HIS A 173 -11.43 -2.82 14.57
C HIS A 173 -11.24 -3.00 13.05
N GLN A 174 -11.16 -4.23 12.56
CA GLN A 174 -11.17 -4.53 11.12
C GLN A 174 -12.46 -4.04 10.47
N TYR A 175 -13.62 -4.31 11.10
CA TYR A 175 -14.91 -3.84 10.61
C TYR A 175 -14.98 -2.30 10.62
N LYS A 176 -14.61 -1.68 11.74
CA LYS A 176 -14.63 -0.22 11.92
C LYS A 176 -13.69 0.51 10.96
N ALA A 177 -12.48 0.02 10.75
CA ALA A 177 -11.54 0.60 9.80
C ALA A 177 -12.12 0.61 8.38
N GLN A 178 -12.69 -0.51 7.94
CA GLN A 178 -13.35 -0.60 6.63
C GLN A 178 -14.53 0.36 6.51
N GLU A 179 -15.44 0.37 7.51
CA GLU A 179 -16.61 1.27 7.53
C GLU A 179 -16.18 2.74 7.41
N GLN A 180 -15.17 3.14 8.17
CA GLN A 180 -14.66 4.51 8.17
C GLN A 180 -13.99 4.88 6.84
N ILE A 181 -13.20 3.96 6.26
CA ILE A 181 -12.56 4.19 4.96
C ILE A 181 -13.62 4.29 3.85
N VAL A 182 -14.68 3.48 3.88
CA VAL A 182 -15.79 3.57 2.92
C VAL A 182 -16.50 4.93 2.99
N LYS A 183 -16.83 5.38 4.21
CA LYS A 183 -17.45 6.70 4.42
C LYS A 183 -16.56 7.84 3.89
N LEU A 184 -15.25 7.72 4.16
CA LEU A 184 -14.25 8.66 3.70
C LEU A 184 -14.12 8.65 2.16
N ALA A 185 -14.04 7.48 1.56
CA ALA A 185 -13.94 7.31 0.12
C ALA A 185 -15.16 7.91 -0.61
N LYS A 186 -16.36 7.69 -0.08
CA LYS A 186 -17.59 8.30 -0.59
C LYS A 186 -17.53 9.83 -0.52
N LYS A 187 -17.03 10.40 0.59
CA LYS A 187 -16.87 11.86 0.77
C LYS A 187 -15.97 12.47 -0.32
N TYR A 188 -14.93 11.77 -0.74
CA TYR A 188 -13.95 12.28 -1.70
C TYR A 188 -14.11 11.72 -3.13
N GLY A 189 -15.16 10.97 -3.42
CA GLY A 189 -15.43 10.40 -4.75
C GLY A 189 -14.41 9.35 -5.18
N ILE A 190 -13.93 8.53 -4.24
CA ILE A 190 -12.93 7.50 -4.47
C ILE A 190 -13.60 6.12 -4.43
N GLN A 191 -13.29 5.27 -5.41
CA GLN A 191 -13.63 3.86 -5.38
C GLN A 191 -12.58 3.10 -4.57
N VAL A 192 -12.99 2.53 -3.43
CA VAL A 192 -12.13 1.67 -2.63
C VAL A 192 -12.41 0.20 -2.92
N VAL A 193 -11.35 -0.60 -2.98
CA VAL A 193 -11.41 -2.06 -3.03
C VAL A 193 -10.64 -2.60 -1.83
N PHE A 194 -11.29 -3.43 -1.02
CA PHE A 194 -10.59 -4.08 0.09
C PHE A 194 -9.96 -5.39 -0.37
N PHE A 195 -8.73 -5.60 0.09
CA PHE A 195 -7.98 -6.82 -0.06
C PHE A 195 -7.85 -7.47 1.33
N HIS A 196 -8.48 -8.62 1.51
CA HIS A 196 -8.51 -9.31 2.79
C HIS A 196 -7.36 -10.31 2.87
N GLY A 197 -6.41 -10.03 3.76
CA GLY A 197 -5.33 -10.93 4.15
C GLY A 197 -5.83 -12.05 5.09
N ARG A 198 -6.93 -12.67 4.73
CA ARG A 198 -7.57 -13.71 5.52
C ARG A 198 -7.07 -15.06 5.05
N GLY A 199 -6.05 -15.61 5.69
CA GLY A 199 -5.57 -16.94 5.38
C GLY A 199 -6.68 -17.99 5.44
N GLY A 200 -6.83 -18.74 4.35
CA GLY A 200 -7.63 -19.94 4.31
C GLY A 200 -8.82 -19.91 3.36
N SER A 201 -8.71 -20.73 2.31
CA SER A 201 -9.85 -21.26 1.57
C SER A 201 -10.75 -22.06 2.52
N ALA A 202 -12.01 -22.32 2.13
CA ALA A 202 -12.94 -23.17 2.89
C ALA A 202 -12.31 -24.53 3.29
N GLY A 203 -11.41 -25.08 2.48
CA GLY A 203 -10.64 -26.29 2.76
C GLY A 203 -9.59 -26.18 3.87
N ARG A 204 -9.30 -24.96 4.36
CA ARG A 204 -8.34 -24.69 5.45
C ARG A 204 -8.98 -24.01 6.67
N GLY A 205 -10.28 -24.21 6.88
CA GLY A 205 -11.03 -23.63 8.02
C GLY A 205 -11.50 -22.19 7.79
N GLY A 206 -11.35 -21.65 6.58
CA GLY A 206 -12.03 -20.42 6.17
C GLY A 206 -13.51 -20.69 5.99
N GLY A 207 -14.38 -19.81 6.51
CA GLY A 207 -15.83 -19.94 6.35
C GLY A 207 -16.26 -19.76 4.87
N PRO A 208 -17.51 -20.13 4.55
CA PRO A 208 -18.04 -19.95 3.20
C PRO A 208 -17.89 -18.51 2.72
N ILE A 209 -17.53 -18.32 1.47
CA ILE A 209 -17.35 -16.98 0.85
C ILE A 209 -18.60 -16.10 1.07
N GLN A 210 -19.80 -16.68 0.97
CA GLN A 210 -21.06 -15.96 1.22
C GLN A 210 -21.14 -15.38 2.63
N ALA A 211 -20.73 -16.14 3.66
CA ALA A 211 -20.73 -15.66 5.05
C ALA A 211 -19.69 -14.54 5.21
N THR A 212 -18.53 -14.68 4.57
CA THR A 212 -17.49 -13.66 4.55
C THR A 212 -18.00 -12.35 3.90
N LEU A 213 -18.68 -12.42 2.77
CA LEU A 213 -19.26 -11.25 2.11
C LEU A 213 -20.32 -10.56 2.96
N ARG A 214 -21.21 -11.35 3.60
CA ARG A 214 -22.28 -10.82 4.47
C ARG A 214 -21.76 -10.18 5.75
N SER A 215 -20.59 -10.58 6.22
CA SER A 215 -19.97 -10.02 7.44
C SER A 215 -19.24 -8.70 7.20
N GLN A 216 -19.10 -8.25 5.95
CA GLN A 216 -18.42 -7.00 5.64
C GLN A 216 -19.32 -5.79 5.91
N PRO A 217 -18.74 -4.62 6.24
CA PRO A 217 -19.49 -3.39 6.38
C PRO A 217 -20.28 -3.03 5.11
N PRO A 218 -21.44 -2.38 5.23
CA PRO A 218 -22.20 -1.92 4.07
C PRO A 218 -21.34 -1.08 3.11
N ASN A 219 -21.49 -1.33 1.81
CA ASN A 219 -20.74 -0.65 0.72
C ASN A 219 -19.21 -0.89 0.72
N SER A 220 -18.67 -1.80 1.53
CA SER A 220 -17.26 -2.19 1.47
C SER A 220 -16.97 -3.15 0.32
N VAL A 221 -17.97 -3.89 -0.11
CA VAL A 221 -17.95 -4.75 -1.30
C VAL A 221 -18.73 -4.06 -2.42
N ASN A 222 -18.03 -3.40 -3.34
CA ASN A 222 -18.64 -2.70 -4.45
C ASN A 222 -18.30 -3.41 -5.78
N GLY A 223 -18.89 -4.59 -5.96
CA GLY A 223 -18.69 -5.43 -7.13
C GLY A 223 -17.33 -6.12 -7.21
N LYS A 224 -16.40 -5.82 -6.30
CA LYS A 224 -15.05 -6.42 -6.23
C LYS A 224 -14.62 -6.61 -4.79
N ILE A 225 -14.06 -7.77 -4.52
CA ILE A 225 -13.33 -8.10 -3.29
C ILE A 225 -12.08 -8.89 -3.67
N ARG A 226 -10.97 -8.66 -3.00
CA ARG A 226 -9.79 -9.50 -3.09
C ARG A 226 -9.59 -10.22 -1.77
N ILE A 227 -9.27 -11.49 -1.85
CA ILE A 227 -9.01 -12.35 -0.68
C ILE A 227 -7.74 -13.13 -1.00
N THR A 228 -6.81 -13.24 -0.03
CA THR A 228 -5.69 -14.16 -0.18
C THR A 228 -6.19 -15.59 0.02
N ASP A 229 -5.73 -16.49 -0.82
CA ASP A 229 -5.98 -17.92 -0.63
C ASP A 229 -5.10 -18.47 0.51
N GLN A 230 -3.92 -17.91 0.63
CA GLN A 230 -2.96 -18.19 1.69
C GLN A 230 -2.40 -16.86 2.19
N GLY A 231 -2.87 -16.42 3.32
CA GLY A 231 -2.44 -15.18 3.96
C GLY A 231 -1.09 -15.28 4.66
#